data_4623e1189d189d76d44ab5252a21f5a5
#
_entry.id   4623e1189d189d76d44ab5252a21f5a5
#
_cell.length_a   1.000
_cell.length_b   1.000
_cell.length_c   1.000
_cell.angle_alpha   90.00
_cell.angle_beta   90.00
_cell.angle_gamma   90.00
#
_symmetry.space_group_name_H-M   'P 1'
#
loop_
_entity.id
_entity.type
_entity.pdbx_description
1 polymer ?
#
loop_
_entity_poly.entity_id
_entity_poly.type
_entity_poly.pdbx_seq_one_letter_code
_entity_poly.pdbx_strand_id
1 'polypeptide(L)'
;MKKWWGHSKEAKKFGFVVPDNKNIHEDIFVDKKNFKDAGTGDKVVCKIIKYPDKRHSAEGKITEIIAKSNMPGGDIKSMIRQYGLTPYFSEEVKEEAKEIQLKGIELKDMEKRLDLRDKTVFTIDGADSKDFDDAVSIEKNSEGNFVLGVHIADVAGYVKEGSALDEEAFFRGNSIYLIDTVIPMLPEELSNDICSLNPHEDD
;
A
#
# COMPACT_ATOMS: atom_id res chain seq x y z
N MET A 1 6.44 22.35 12.07
CA MET A 1 5.54 22.04 13.20
C MET A 1 5.11 20.58 13.08
N LYS A 2 5.28 19.78 14.15
CA LYS A 2 4.96 18.36 14.12
C LYS A 2 3.45 18.12 14.09
N LYS A 3 3.02 17.12 13.34
CA LYS A 3 1.65 16.60 13.35
C LYS A 3 1.62 15.31 14.18
N TRP A 4 0.53 15.08 14.88
CA TRP A 4 0.32 13.92 15.72
C TRP A 4 -1.04 13.30 15.42
N TRP A 5 -1.11 11.99 15.43
CA TRP A 5 -2.33 11.21 15.24
C TRP A 5 -2.82 10.72 16.58
N GLY A 6 -4.12 10.69 16.78
CA GLY A 6 -4.70 10.28 18.06
C GLY A 6 -6.21 10.30 18.06
N HIS A 7 -6.78 9.94 19.20
CA HIS A 7 -8.22 9.97 19.44
C HIS A 7 -8.61 11.22 20.20
N SER A 8 -9.69 11.86 19.76
CA SER A 8 -10.23 13.05 20.42
C SER A 8 -11.10 12.67 21.62
N LYS A 9 -11.02 13.47 22.67
CA LYS A 9 -11.93 13.46 23.82
C LYS A 9 -12.53 14.85 23.97
N GLU A 10 -13.81 14.98 23.71
CA GLU A 10 -14.52 16.25 23.75
C GLU A 10 -15.05 16.57 25.17
N ALA A 11 -14.92 17.84 25.57
CA ALA A 11 -15.56 18.42 26.73
C ALA A 11 -16.33 19.70 26.34
N LYS A 12 -17.15 20.24 27.25
CA LYS A 12 -18.04 21.38 26.93
C LYS A 12 -17.32 22.60 26.34
N LYS A 13 -16.14 22.96 26.86
CA LYS A 13 -15.39 24.17 26.47
C LYS A 13 -14.01 23.91 25.84
N PHE A 14 -13.53 22.68 25.84
CA PHE A 14 -12.23 22.26 25.35
C PHE A 14 -12.28 20.77 25.02
N GLY A 15 -11.18 20.20 24.58
CA GLY A 15 -11.02 18.77 24.42
C GLY A 15 -9.55 18.39 24.51
N PHE A 16 -9.30 17.11 24.35
CA PHE A 16 -7.95 16.54 24.32
C PHE A 16 -7.80 15.63 23.09
N VAL A 17 -6.58 15.51 22.63
CA VAL A 17 -6.20 14.45 21.71
C VAL A 17 -5.23 13.54 22.43
N VAL A 18 -5.62 12.28 22.56
CA VAL A 18 -4.78 11.20 23.11
C VAL A 18 -3.92 10.66 21.97
N PRO A 19 -2.60 10.87 21.99
CA PRO A 19 -1.74 10.42 20.91
C PRO A 19 -1.70 8.89 20.77
N ASP A 20 -1.67 8.38 19.54
CA ASP A 20 -1.48 6.95 19.28
C ASP A 20 -0.05 6.49 19.59
N ASN A 21 0.91 7.39 19.46
CA ASN A 21 2.30 7.11 19.77
C ASN A 21 2.50 6.94 21.27
N LYS A 22 2.72 5.70 21.71
CA LYS A 22 2.93 5.33 23.13
C LYS A 22 4.12 6.02 23.81
N ASN A 23 5.03 6.61 23.04
CA ASN A 23 6.14 7.40 23.60
C ASN A 23 5.73 8.80 24.03
N ILE A 24 4.49 9.19 23.76
CA ILE A 24 3.91 10.46 24.20
C ILE A 24 2.92 10.16 25.31
N HIS A 25 3.32 10.47 26.50
CA HIS A 25 2.58 10.10 27.71
C HIS A 25 1.52 11.14 28.13
N GLU A 26 1.47 12.29 27.46
CA GLU A 26 0.57 13.38 27.82
C GLU A 26 -0.45 13.64 26.71
N ASP A 27 -1.70 13.83 27.10
CA ASP A 27 -2.77 14.25 26.20
C ASP A 27 -2.52 15.69 25.74
N ILE A 28 -2.85 15.98 24.48
CA ILE A 28 -2.70 17.30 23.88
C ILE A 28 -3.97 18.10 24.15
N PHE A 29 -3.87 19.20 24.85
CA PHE A 29 -4.98 20.13 25.05
C PHE A 29 -5.38 20.80 23.75
N VAL A 30 -6.69 20.89 23.48
CA VAL A 30 -7.26 21.56 22.30
C VAL A 30 -8.42 22.45 22.72
N ASP A 31 -8.27 23.75 22.51
CA ASP A 31 -9.33 24.71 22.70
C ASP A 31 -10.52 24.44 21.77
N LYS A 32 -11.75 24.72 22.22
CA LYS A 32 -12.98 24.43 21.42
C LYS A 32 -12.94 25.01 20.02
N LYS A 33 -12.41 26.21 19.83
CA LYS A 33 -12.25 26.86 18.51
C LYS A 33 -11.30 26.09 17.57
N ASN A 34 -10.39 25.28 18.13
CA ASN A 34 -9.41 24.47 17.41
C ASN A 34 -9.82 23.00 17.31
N PHE A 35 -10.98 22.62 17.85
CA PHE A 35 -11.43 21.22 17.94
C PHE A 35 -12.16 20.76 16.68
N LYS A 36 -12.60 21.69 15.82
CA LYS A 36 -13.48 21.44 14.67
C LYS A 36 -14.78 20.72 15.12
N ASP A 37 -15.30 19.87 14.27
CA ASP A 37 -16.49 19.05 14.53
C ASP A 37 -16.12 17.62 14.99
N ALA A 38 -14.97 17.48 15.67
CA ALA A 38 -14.56 16.19 16.20
C ALA A 38 -15.40 15.84 17.43
N GLY A 39 -15.92 14.61 17.47
CA GLY A 39 -16.58 14.03 18.64
C GLY A 39 -15.62 13.18 19.45
N THR A 40 -16.06 12.75 20.64
CA THR A 40 -15.24 11.84 21.47
C THR A 40 -15.02 10.50 20.76
N GLY A 41 -13.76 10.06 20.71
CA GLY A 41 -13.35 8.82 20.07
C GLY A 41 -13.03 8.94 18.57
N ASP A 42 -13.26 10.11 17.96
CA ASP A 42 -12.89 10.33 16.56
C ASP A 42 -11.37 10.25 16.39
N LYS A 43 -10.94 9.64 15.29
CA LYS A 43 -9.54 9.59 14.88
C LYS A 43 -9.17 10.89 14.18
N VAL A 44 -8.15 11.57 14.67
CA VAL A 44 -7.82 12.94 14.22
C VAL A 44 -6.33 13.14 14.00
N VAL A 45 -6.01 14.12 13.13
CA VAL A 45 -4.67 14.70 13.02
C VAL A 45 -4.64 16.00 13.80
N CYS A 46 -3.77 16.08 14.80
CA CYS A 46 -3.54 17.26 15.61
C CYS A 46 -2.19 17.89 15.30
N LYS A 47 -2.18 19.19 14.99
CA LYS A 47 -0.96 19.98 14.82
C LYS A 47 -0.62 20.67 16.12
N ILE A 48 0.60 20.50 16.64
CA ILE A 48 1.06 21.16 17.83
C ILE A 48 1.28 22.65 17.53
N ILE A 49 0.63 23.51 18.31
CA ILE A 49 0.77 24.97 18.24
C ILE A 49 1.61 25.51 19.40
N LYS A 50 1.62 24.81 20.54
CA LYS A 50 2.47 25.13 21.68
C LYS A 50 3.03 23.83 22.27
N TYR A 51 4.33 23.77 22.44
CA TYR A 51 4.98 22.60 23.04
C TYR A 51 4.79 22.62 24.56
N PRO A 52 4.80 21.44 25.22
CA PRO A 52 4.65 21.37 26.66
C PRO A 52 5.82 22.06 27.37
N ASP A 53 5.54 22.65 28.52
CA ASP A 53 6.54 23.19 29.44
C ASP A 53 6.33 22.57 30.84
N LYS A 54 7.13 22.98 31.84
CA LYS A 54 7.07 22.42 33.20
C LYS A 54 5.70 22.61 33.90
N ARG A 55 4.82 23.45 33.37
CA ARG A 55 3.53 23.80 33.99
C ARG A 55 2.32 23.57 33.11
N HIS A 56 2.54 23.34 31.81
CA HIS A 56 1.46 23.27 30.83
C HIS A 56 1.69 22.10 29.88
N SER A 57 0.65 21.30 29.63
CA SER A 57 0.62 20.30 28.59
C SER A 57 0.73 20.91 27.18
N ALA A 58 1.07 20.09 26.19
CA ALA A 58 1.07 20.52 24.80
C ALA A 58 -0.31 21.06 24.39
N GLU A 59 -0.32 22.15 23.62
CA GLU A 59 -1.53 22.71 23.04
C GLU A 59 -1.54 22.47 21.53
N GLY A 60 -2.69 22.03 20.99
CA GLY A 60 -2.82 21.66 19.60
C GLY A 60 -4.07 22.20 18.93
N LYS A 61 -4.12 21.98 17.61
CA LYS A 61 -5.27 22.25 16.75
C LYS A 61 -5.57 21.02 15.92
N ILE A 62 -6.81 20.54 15.91
CA ILE A 62 -7.25 19.48 15.00
C ILE A 62 -7.26 20.06 13.58
N THR A 63 -6.46 19.44 12.69
CA THR A 63 -6.37 19.85 11.29
C THR A 63 -7.22 18.97 10.39
N GLU A 64 -7.44 17.71 10.77
CA GLU A 64 -8.18 16.72 9.99
C GLU A 64 -8.91 15.75 10.93
N ILE A 65 -10.11 15.32 10.56
CA ILE A 65 -10.82 14.18 11.15
C ILE A 65 -10.68 13.05 10.12
N ILE A 66 -9.94 11.99 10.48
CA ILE A 66 -9.65 10.86 9.59
C ILE A 66 -10.85 9.92 9.55
N ALA A 67 -11.40 9.61 10.73
CA ALA A 67 -12.55 8.73 10.86
C ALA A 67 -13.37 9.09 12.12
N LYS A 68 -14.67 8.88 12.02
CA LYS A 68 -15.58 8.96 13.17
C LYS A 68 -15.45 7.70 14.02
N SER A 69 -15.65 7.81 15.33
CA SER A 69 -15.45 6.73 16.31
C SER A 69 -16.24 5.46 16.05
N ASN A 70 -17.34 5.56 15.33
CA ASN A 70 -18.24 4.45 14.99
C ASN A 70 -18.09 3.97 13.53
N MET A 71 -17.07 4.43 12.81
CA MET A 71 -16.87 4.12 11.40
C MET A 71 -15.93 2.92 11.25
N PRO A 72 -16.37 1.79 10.69
CA PRO A 72 -15.48 0.68 10.38
C PRO A 72 -14.30 1.11 9.49
N GLY A 73 -13.13 0.52 9.68
CA GLY A 73 -11.93 0.82 8.89
C GLY A 73 -11.23 2.15 9.24
N GLY A 74 -11.68 2.85 10.29
CA GLY A 74 -11.06 4.10 10.74
C GLY A 74 -9.60 3.96 11.14
N ASP A 75 -9.25 2.83 11.74
CA ASP A 75 -7.88 2.54 12.17
C ASP A 75 -6.95 2.32 10.96
N ILE A 76 -7.43 1.61 9.93
CA ILE A 76 -6.67 1.40 8.68
C ILE A 76 -6.42 2.72 7.96
N LYS A 77 -7.45 3.56 7.82
CA LYS A 77 -7.29 4.91 7.24
C LYS A 77 -6.29 5.76 8.01
N SER A 78 -6.29 5.64 9.34
CA SER A 78 -5.32 6.32 10.19
C SER A 78 -3.89 5.82 9.96
N MET A 79 -3.70 4.51 9.85
CA MET A 79 -2.39 3.91 9.54
C MET A 79 -1.88 4.39 8.17
N ILE A 80 -2.70 4.32 7.14
CA ILE A 80 -2.37 4.83 5.80
C ILE A 80 -1.88 6.28 5.89
N ARG A 81 -2.61 7.13 6.60
CA ARG A 81 -2.25 8.55 6.79
C ARG A 81 -0.98 8.76 7.61
N GLN A 82 -0.83 7.98 8.70
CA GLN A 82 0.31 8.08 9.63
C GLN A 82 1.63 7.73 8.96
N TYR A 83 1.61 6.70 8.12
CA TYR A 83 2.79 6.24 7.38
C TYR A 83 2.99 6.95 6.05
N GLY A 84 2.12 7.91 5.70
CA GLY A 84 2.21 8.67 4.46
C GLY A 84 1.97 7.82 3.21
N LEU A 85 1.24 6.72 3.37
CA LEU A 85 0.92 5.82 2.27
C LEU A 85 -0.10 6.45 1.33
N THR A 86 0.04 6.18 0.04
CA THR A 86 -0.87 6.68 -1.00
C THR A 86 -1.58 5.48 -1.64
N PRO A 87 -2.87 5.24 -1.34
CA PRO A 87 -3.59 4.08 -1.88
C PRO A 87 -4.00 4.26 -3.36
N TYR A 88 -3.84 5.44 -3.91
CA TYR A 88 -4.22 5.76 -5.28
C TYR A 88 -3.01 6.10 -6.14
N PHE A 89 -3.05 5.67 -7.38
CA PHE A 89 -2.11 6.07 -8.42
C PHE A 89 -2.55 7.37 -9.09
N SER A 90 -1.60 8.12 -9.65
CA SER A 90 -1.92 9.26 -10.52
C SER A 90 -2.62 8.81 -11.80
N GLU A 91 -3.31 9.72 -12.47
CA GLU A 91 -3.97 9.38 -13.75
C GLU A 91 -2.93 8.99 -14.81
N GLU A 92 -1.76 9.64 -14.83
CA GLU A 92 -0.65 9.31 -15.73
C GLU A 92 -0.19 7.86 -15.58
N VAL A 93 0.03 7.41 -14.34
CA VAL A 93 0.41 6.01 -14.02
C VAL A 93 -0.68 5.02 -14.43
N LYS A 94 -1.96 5.35 -14.23
CA LYS A 94 -3.07 4.50 -14.62
C LYS A 94 -3.24 4.41 -16.14
N GLU A 95 -3.04 5.52 -16.85
CA GLU A 95 -3.09 5.55 -18.30
C GLU A 95 -1.96 4.69 -18.90
N GLU A 96 -0.73 4.85 -18.40
CA GLU A 96 0.41 4.02 -18.81
C GLU A 96 0.17 2.53 -18.55
N ALA A 97 -0.34 2.17 -17.36
CA ALA A 97 -0.67 0.78 -17.02
C ALA A 97 -1.70 0.17 -17.99
N LYS A 98 -2.75 0.92 -18.32
CA LYS A 98 -3.77 0.47 -19.29
C LYS A 98 -3.23 0.34 -20.71
N GLU A 99 -2.36 1.23 -21.14
CA GLU A 99 -1.73 1.13 -22.46
C GLU A 99 -0.87 -0.15 -22.53
N ILE A 100 -0.11 -0.45 -21.50
CA ILE A 100 0.71 -1.67 -21.43
C ILE A 100 -0.20 -2.92 -21.45
N GLN A 101 -1.24 -2.94 -20.62
CA GLN A 101 -2.20 -4.04 -20.55
C GLN A 101 -2.86 -4.31 -21.92
N LEU A 102 -3.32 -3.27 -22.61
CA LEU A 102 -3.95 -3.38 -23.92
C LEU A 102 -2.99 -3.83 -25.03
N LYS A 103 -1.72 -3.49 -24.91
CA LYS A 103 -0.69 -3.86 -25.87
C LYS A 103 -0.26 -5.33 -25.72
N GLY A 104 -0.25 -5.83 -24.48
CA GLY A 104 0.17 -7.17 -24.16
C GLY A 104 1.62 -7.48 -24.58
N ILE A 105 1.94 -8.76 -24.71
CA ILE A 105 3.25 -9.23 -25.18
C ILE A 105 3.34 -9.08 -26.70
N GLU A 106 4.35 -8.38 -27.19
CA GLU A 106 4.58 -8.28 -28.63
C GLU A 106 5.17 -9.60 -29.18
N LEU A 107 4.69 -10.06 -30.33
CA LEU A 107 5.15 -11.30 -31.00
C LEU A 107 6.67 -11.40 -31.13
N LYS A 108 7.34 -10.28 -31.43
CA LYS A 108 8.81 -10.23 -31.51
C LYS A 108 9.54 -10.51 -30.19
N ASP A 109 8.89 -10.26 -29.07
CA ASP A 109 9.43 -10.52 -27.75
C ASP A 109 9.13 -11.96 -27.31
N MET A 110 7.99 -12.53 -27.71
CA MET A 110 7.68 -13.95 -27.54
C MET A 110 8.70 -14.86 -28.24
N GLU A 111 9.16 -14.51 -29.43
CA GLU A 111 10.16 -15.28 -30.18
C GLU A 111 11.53 -15.41 -29.47
N LYS A 112 11.81 -14.49 -28.50
CA LYS A 112 13.05 -14.50 -27.73
C LYS A 112 12.92 -15.24 -26.40
N ARG A 113 11.72 -15.58 -26.00
CA ARG A 113 11.45 -16.27 -24.74
C ARG A 113 11.61 -17.78 -24.88
N LEU A 114 11.96 -18.44 -23.79
CA LEU A 114 12.00 -19.89 -23.71
C LEU A 114 10.57 -20.44 -23.59
N ASP A 115 10.13 -21.23 -24.56
CA ASP A 115 8.83 -21.89 -24.51
C ASP A 115 8.81 -23.00 -23.45
N LEU A 116 8.02 -22.84 -22.43
CA LEU A 116 7.82 -23.77 -21.30
C LEU A 116 6.41 -24.36 -21.27
N ARG A 117 5.57 -24.14 -22.27
CA ARG A 117 4.16 -24.58 -22.30
C ARG A 117 3.95 -26.08 -22.17
N ASP A 118 4.96 -26.88 -22.55
CA ASP A 118 4.96 -28.32 -22.36
C ASP A 118 5.40 -28.79 -20.97
N LYS A 119 5.83 -27.87 -20.09
CA LYS A 119 6.26 -28.19 -18.74
C LYS A 119 5.13 -27.99 -17.72
N THR A 120 5.15 -28.81 -16.66
CA THR A 120 4.29 -28.57 -15.51
C THR A 120 4.90 -27.47 -14.66
N VAL A 121 4.29 -26.31 -14.73
CA VAL A 121 4.63 -25.12 -13.93
C VAL A 121 3.44 -24.83 -13.01
N PHE A 122 3.68 -24.49 -11.75
CA PHE A 122 2.63 -24.20 -10.79
C PHE A 122 3.07 -23.17 -9.76
N THR A 123 2.11 -22.41 -9.25
CA THR A 123 2.30 -21.47 -8.14
C THR A 123 1.92 -22.10 -6.81
N ILE A 124 2.42 -21.57 -5.68
CA ILE A 124 2.10 -22.04 -4.33
C ILE A 124 1.70 -20.82 -3.48
N ASP A 125 0.50 -20.33 -3.70
CA ASP A 125 -0.03 -19.13 -3.10
C ASP A 125 -1.25 -19.40 -2.22
N GLY A 126 -1.69 -18.37 -1.51
CA GLY A 126 -2.97 -18.41 -0.81
C GLY A 126 -4.15 -18.53 -1.78
N ALA A 127 -5.27 -19.12 -1.31
CA ALA A 127 -6.45 -19.33 -2.14
C ALA A 127 -7.07 -18.03 -2.69
N ASP A 128 -6.81 -16.89 -2.03
CA ASP A 128 -7.35 -15.58 -2.41
C ASP A 128 -6.31 -14.68 -3.11
N SER A 129 -5.10 -15.21 -3.39
CA SER A 129 -4.05 -14.47 -4.13
C SER A 129 -4.49 -14.18 -5.56
N LYS A 130 -4.08 -13.03 -6.07
CA LYS A 130 -4.36 -12.57 -7.43
C LYS A 130 -3.10 -12.10 -8.16
N ASP A 131 -2.03 -11.92 -7.42
CA ASP A 131 -0.72 -11.45 -7.83
C ASP A 131 0.27 -12.62 -7.71
N PHE A 132 0.36 -13.42 -8.78
CA PHE A 132 1.26 -14.59 -8.82
C PHE A 132 2.63 -14.15 -9.34
N ASP A 133 3.50 -13.72 -8.45
CA ASP A 133 4.81 -13.19 -8.81
C ASP A 133 5.81 -14.28 -9.20
N ASP A 134 5.65 -15.50 -8.66
CA ASP A 134 6.56 -16.62 -8.88
C ASP A 134 5.84 -17.96 -9.07
N ALA A 135 6.46 -18.80 -9.88
CA ALA A 135 6.04 -20.17 -10.10
C ALA A 135 7.25 -21.11 -10.09
N VAL A 136 7.00 -22.38 -9.90
CA VAL A 136 8.04 -23.40 -9.88
C VAL A 136 7.74 -24.54 -10.83
N SER A 137 8.80 -25.15 -11.36
CA SER A 137 8.74 -26.44 -12.07
C SER A 137 9.78 -27.37 -11.51
N ILE A 138 9.52 -28.68 -11.54
CA ILE A 138 10.46 -29.68 -11.08
C ILE A 138 10.44 -30.89 -12.03
N GLU A 139 11.61 -31.32 -12.44
CA GLU A 139 11.78 -32.50 -13.25
C GLU A 139 13.03 -33.31 -12.84
N LYS A 140 13.18 -34.53 -13.32
CA LYS A 140 14.42 -35.30 -13.16
C LYS A 140 15.18 -35.33 -14.46
N ASN A 141 16.48 -35.06 -14.41
CA ASN A 141 17.35 -35.21 -15.54
C ASN A 141 17.73 -36.71 -15.78
N SER A 142 18.45 -36.99 -16.85
CA SER A 142 18.90 -38.32 -17.21
C SER A 142 19.81 -39.01 -16.19
N GLU A 143 20.44 -38.28 -15.31
CA GLU A 143 21.29 -38.76 -14.23
C GLU A 143 20.49 -39.02 -12.92
N GLY A 144 19.17 -38.72 -12.92
CA GLY A 144 18.31 -38.90 -11.77
C GLY A 144 18.31 -37.74 -10.76
N ASN A 145 19.01 -36.66 -11.07
CA ASN A 145 19.02 -35.44 -10.26
C ASN A 145 17.76 -34.63 -10.51
N PHE A 146 17.30 -33.91 -9.47
CA PHE A 146 16.20 -32.95 -9.62
C PHE A 146 16.71 -31.67 -10.27
N VAL A 147 15.95 -31.18 -11.22
CA VAL A 147 16.10 -29.85 -11.83
C VAL A 147 14.93 -29.01 -11.39
N LEU A 148 15.19 -27.99 -10.58
CA LEU A 148 14.21 -27.02 -10.13
C LEU A 148 14.24 -25.79 -11.06
N GLY A 149 13.10 -25.44 -11.65
CA GLY A 149 12.89 -24.15 -12.29
C GLY A 149 12.21 -23.21 -11.31
N VAL A 150 12.67 -21.97 -11.27
CA VAL A 150 12.01 -20.85 -10.56
C VAL A 150 11.71 -19.81 -11.63
N HIS A 151 10.44 -19.50 -11.78
CA HIS A 151 9.93 -18.61 -12.82
C HIS A 151 9.38 -17.37 -12.16
N ILE A 152 9.84 -16.19 -12.56
CA ILE A 152 9.44 -14.90 -11.99
C ILE A 152 8.82 -14.08 -13.11
N ALA A 153 7.68 -13.41 -12.80
CA ALA A 153 7.04 -12.50 -13.74
C ALA A 153 8.01 -11.43 -14.26
N ASP A 154 8.06 -11.24 -15.58
CA ASP A 154 9.00 -10.32 -16.26
C ASP A 154 8.52 -8.87 -16.20
N VAL A 155 8.38 -8.32 -14.99
CA VAL A 155 7.92 -6.95 -14.76
C VAL A 155 8.75 -5.92 -15.52
N ALA A 156 10.08 -6.11 -15.61
CA ALA A 156 10.98 -5.20 -16.32
C ALA A 156 10.77 -5.20 -17.84
N GLY A 157 10.16 -6.26 -18.39
CA GLY A 157 9.72 -6.30 -19.78
C GLY A 157 8.66 -5.27 -20.10
N TYR A 158 7.80 -4.97 -19.14
CA TYR A 158 6.66 -4.07 -19.27
C TYR A 158 6.94 -2.67 -18.70
N VAL A 159 7.44 -2.57 -17.47
CA VAL A 159 7.76 -1.31 -16.80
C VAL A 159 9.12 -0.81 -17.28
N LYS A 160 9.13 0.32 -17.98
CA LYS A 160 10.35 0.88 -18.55
C LYS A 160 11.03 1.85 -17.59
N GLU A 161 12.35 1.78 -17.49
CA GLU A 161 13.16 2.68 -16.68
C GLU A 161 12.85 4.15 -17.01
N GLY A 162 12.57 4.95 -15.98
CA GLY A 162 12.24 6.37 -16.09
C GLY A 162 10.81 6.67 -16.56
N SER A 163 9.95 5.67 -16.68
CA SER A 163 8.53 5.87 -16.95
C SER A 163 7.78 6.34 -15.68
N ALA A 164 6.55 6.83 -15.82
CA ALA A 164 5.73 7.22 -14.67
C ALA A 164 5.44 6.02 -13.74
N LEU A 165 5.25 4.83 -14.30
CA LEU A 165 5.12 3.58 -13.55
C LEU A 165 6.38 3.24 -12.76
N ASP A 166 7.56 3.35 -13.38
CA ASP A 166 8.84 3.05 -12.72
C ASP A 166 9.11 4.02 -11.57
N GLU A 167 8.92 5.33 -11.80
CA GLU A 167 9.11 6.35 -10.76
C GLU A 167 8.15 6.15 -9.57
N GLU A 168 6.90 5.82 -9.83
CA GLU A 168 5.90 5.56 -8.78
C GLU A 168 6.22 4.26 -8.03
N ALA A 169 6.59 3.18 -8.75
CA ALA A 169 6.97 1.91 -8.16
C ALA A 169 8.23 2.06 -7.29
N PHE A 170 9.23 2.79 -7.76
CA PHE A 170 10.43 3.11 -6.99
C PHE A 170 10.11 3.91 -5.71
N PHE A 171 9.21 4.89 -5.81
CA PHE A 171 8.76 5.67 -4.65
C PHE A 171 8.02 4.81 -3.62
N ARG A 172 7.16 3.87 -4.06
CA ARG A 172 6.43 2.95 -3.17
C ARG A 172 7.34 1.90 -2.55
N GLY A 173 8.26 1.34 -3.32
CA GLY A 173 9.26 0.37 -2.91
C GLY A 173 8.75 -1.06 -2.73
N ASN A 174 7.48 -1.26 -2.35
CA ASN A 174 6.82 -2.56 -2.21
C ASN A 174 5.29 -2.42 -2.17
N SER A 175 4.59 -3.54 -2.27
CA SER A 175 3.17 -3.63 -1.91
C SER A 175 3.01 -3.74 -0.40
N ILE A 176 1.94 -3.17 0.15
CA ILE A 176 1.65 -3.18 1.59
C ILE A 176 0.30 -3.86 1.81
N TYR A 177 0.34 -5.00 2.48
CA TYR A 177 -0.84 -5.81 2.79
C TYR A 177 -1.37 -5.43 4.17
N LEU A 178 -2.57 -4.85 4.20
CA LEU A 178 -3.34 -4.57 5.41
C LEU A 178 -4.42 -5.66 5.58
N ILE A 179 -5.14 -5.65 6.69
CA ILE A 179 -6.11 -6.73 7.03
C ILE A 179 -7.19 -6.93 5.94
N ASP A 180 -7.66 -5.84 5.35
CA ASP A 180 -8.78 -5.84 4.38
C ASP A 180 -8.47 -5.02 3.12
N THR A 181 -7.23 -4.58 2.94
CA THR A 181 -6.86 -3.67 1.85
C THR A 181 -5.40 -3.88 1.48
N VAL A 182 -5.11 -3.93 0.20
CA VAL A 182 -3.75 -3.90 -0.33
C VAL A 182 -3.47 -2.52 -0.89
N ILE A 183 -2.29 -1.98 -0.61
CA ILE A 183 -1.75 -0.80 -1.28
C ILE A 183 -0.64 -1.32 -2.19
N PRO A 184 -0.91 -1.56 -3.47
CA PRO A 184 0.03 -2.23 -4.34
C PRO A 184 1.16 -1.30 -4.79
N MET A 185 2.32 -1.89 -5.10
CA MET A 185 3.46 -1.18 -5.70
C MET A 185 3.17 -0.78 -7.14
N LEU A 186 2.51 -1.64 -7.90
CA LEU A 186 2.08 -1.42 -9.27
C LEU A 186 0.54 -1.44 -9.37
N PRO A 187 -0.08 -0.76 -10.35
CA PRO A 187 -1.50 -0.88 -10.63
C PRO A 187 -1.94 -2.33 -10.88
N GLU A 188 -3.20 -2.64 -10.54
CA GLU A 188 -3.76 -4.00 -10.67
C GLU A 188 -3.76 -4.49 -12.12
N GLU A 189 -3.81 -3.61 -13.10
CA GLU A 189 -3.68 -3.89 -14.52
C GLU A 189 -2.34 -4.59 -14.88
N LEU A 190 -1.32 -4.39 -14.02
CA LEU A 190 -0.05 -5.09 -14.14
C LEU A 190 0.05 -6.22 -13.13
N SER A 191 -0.09 -5.92 -11.84
CA SER A 191 0.21 -6.88 -10.76
C SER A 191 -0.72 -8.07 -10.72
N ASN A 192 -1.98 -7.94 -11.17
CA ASN A 192 -2.97 -9.02 -11.13
C ASN A 192 -3.28 -9.60 -12.53
N ASP A 193 -2.65 -9.05 -13.57
CA ASP A 193 -2.89 -9.42 -14.96
C ASP A 193 -1.56 -9.66 -15.68
N ILE A 194 -1.07 -8.72 -16.48
CA ILE A 194 0.06 -8.91 -17.40
C ILE A 194 1.41 -9.22 -16.71
N CYS A 195 1.56 -8.93 -15.44
CA CYS A 195 2.74 -9.30 -14.63
C CYS A 195 2.39 -10.36 -13.57
N SER A 196 1.31 -11.14 -13.77
CA SER A 196 0.90 -12.22 -12.87
C SER A 196 0.88 -13.52 -13.64
N LEU A 197 1.54 -14.55 -13.13
CA LEU A 197 1.63 -15.89 -13.76
C LEU A 197 0.28 -16.62 -13.67
N ASN A 198 -0.72 -16.08 -14.36
CA ASN A 198 -2.09 -16.59 -14.35
C ASN A 198 -2.21 -17.94 -15.06
N PRO A 199 -3.04 -18.88 -14.55
CA PRO A 199 -3.21 -20.17 -15.18
C PRO A 199 -3.80 -20.03 -16.59
N HIS A 200 -3.18 -20.73 -17.57
CA HIS A 200 -3.60 -20.77 -18.97
C HIS A 200 -3.44 -19.48 -19.76
N GLU A 201 -2.62 -18.56 -19.29
CA GLU A 201 -2.20 -17.36 -20.01
C GLU A 201 -0.73 -17.49 -20.42
N ASP A 202 -0.33 -16.78 -21.49
CA ASP A 202 1.07 -16.71 -21.93
C ASP A 202 1.73 -15.49 -21.25
N ASP A 203 2.82 -15.72 -20.49
CA ASP A 203 3.57 -14.70 -19.72
C ASP A 203 5.03 -14.59 -20.15
#